data_56b7f9350cc752b150b7ed636a448871
#
_entry.id   56b7f9350cc752b150b7ed636a448871
#
_cell.length_a   1.000
_cell.length_b   1.000
_cell.length_c   1.000
_cell.angle_alpha   90.00
_cell.angle_beta   90.00
_cell.angle_gamma   90.00
#
_symmetry.space_group_name_H-M   'P 1'
#
loop_
_entity.id
_entity.type
_entity.pdbx_description
1 polymer ?
#
loop_
_entity_poly.entity_id
_entity_poly.type
_entity_poly.pdbx_seq_one_letter_code
_entity_poly.pdbx_strand_id
1 'polypeptide(L)'
;MKFWFVGAGAIGSYIGGSLAAAGHDVTFSEQPEAAAIIAEQGLVLTRGGQRQVVREFRIFGSTEQVLDAGPYDVAVVVLKSFDTPGFLESLVATGRELPAMLSLQNGVANEPLLADRLGADKVISGTVTTAVGKPGIGQVIEEKRRGVGIATTHPLAEQLLAALN
;
A
#
# COMPACT_ATOMS: atom_id res chain seq x y z
N MET A 1 -2.08 -12.43 6.15
CA MET A 1 -2.92 -11.73 5.16
C MET A 1 -2.09 -11.49 3.89
N LYS A 2 -2.79 -11.39 2.77
CA LYS A 2 -2.20 -11.04 1.46
C LYS A 2 -2.55 -9.58 1.13
N PHE A 3 -1.53 -8.76 1.05
CA PHE A 3 -1.68 -7.32 0.81
C PHE A 3 -1.22 -6.95 -0.61
N TRP A 4 -1.97 -6.09 -1.26
CA TRP A 4 -1.53 -5.36 -2.44
C TRP A 4 -1.32 -3.88 -2.09
N PHE A 5 -0.10 -3.39 -2.13
CA PHE A 5 0.20 -1.97 -1.98
C PHE A 5 0.22 -1.27 -3.33
N VAL A 6 -0.69 -0.33 -3.52
CA VAL A 6 -0.77 0.52 -4.69
C VAL A 6 0.14 1.71 -4.48
N GLY A 7 1.39 1.56 -4.92
CA GLY A 7 2.49 2.49 -4.73
C GLY A 7 3.52 2.03 -3.69
N ALA A 8 4.81 2.14 -4.05
CA ALA A 8 5.96 1.93 -3.17
C ALA A 8 6.66 3.28 -2.85
N GLY A 9 5.84 4.29 -2.55
CA GLY A 9 6.29 5.58 -2.03
C GLY A 9 6.77 5.47 -0.58
N ALA A 10 6.89 6.61 0.13
CA ALA A 10 7.33 6.62 1.53
C ALA A 10 6.46 5.73 2.43
N ILE A 11 5.15 5.95 2.42
CA ILE A 11 4.21 5.21 3.27
C ILE A 11 4.07 3.75 2.82
N GLY A 12 3.92 3.51 1.51
CA GLY A 12 3.81 2.15 0.96
C GLY A 12 5.03 1.29 1.27
N SER A 13 6.23 1.80 1.03
CA SER A 13 7.47 1.08 1.35
C SER A 13 7.64 0.86 2.86
N TYR A 14 7.27 1.84 3.70
CA TYR A 14 7.40 1.72 5.15
C TYR A 14 6.43 0.68 5.71
N ILE A 15 5.13 0.81 5.44
CA ILE A 15 4.10 -0.10 5.98
C ILE A 15 4.19 -1.47 5.30
N GLY A 16 4.21 -1.52 3.97
CA GLY A 16 4.27 -2.77 3.24
C GLY A 16 5.57 -3.54 3.49
N GLY A 17 6.71 -2.85 3.54
CA GLY A 17 7.98 -3.46 3.91
C GLY A 17 8.01 -3.97 5.37
N SER A 18 7.35 -3.25 6.29
CA SER A 18 7.22 -3.72 7.69
C SER A 18 6.35 -4.98 7.79
N LEU A 19 5.25 -5.04 7.05
CA LEU A 19 4.38 -6.22 6.97
C LEU A 19 5.09 -7.42 6.32
N ALA A 20 5.85 -7.19 5.26
CA ALA A 20 6.65 -8.23 4.62
C ALA A 20 7.71 -8.78 5.59
N ALA A 21 8.42 -7.91 6.31
CA ALA A 21 9.38 -8.30 7.34
C ALA A 21 8.73 -9.05 8.52
N ALA A 22 7.43 -8.84 8.77
CA ALA A 22 6.63 -9.57 9.75
C ALA A 22 6.05 -10.89 9.22
N GLY A 23 6.33 -11.27 7.95
CA GLY A 23 5.93 -12.54 7.35
C GLY A 23 4.57 -12.51 6.64
N HIS A 24 4.01 -11.33 6.36
CA HIS A 24 2.82 -11.23 5.52
C HIS A 24 3.17 -11.34 4.03
N ASP A 25 2.23 -11.85 3.22
CA ASP A 25 2.35 -11.89 1.76
C ASP A 25 2.07 -10.49 1.20
N VAL A 26 3.11 -9.79 0.75
CA VAL A 26 3.02 -8.42 0.27
C VAL A 26 3.40 -8.32 -1.20
N THR A 27 2.55 -7.68 -1.96
CA THR A 27 2.79 -7.34 -3.37
C THR A 27 2.64 -5.84 -3.57
N PHE A 28 3.56 -5.25 -4.31
CA PHE A 28 3.49 -3.83 -4.69
C PHE A 28 3.19 -3.69 -6.18
N SER A 29 2.44 -2.64 -6.54
CA SER A 29 2.46 -2.06 -7.88
C SER A 29 3.17 -0.70 -7.82
N GLU A 30 4.08 -0.47 -8.75
CA GLU A 30 4.83 0.79 -8.83
C GLU A 30 5.15 1.10 -10.31
N GLN A 31 5.63 2.28 -10.61
CA GLN A 31 6.12 2.61 -11.94
C GLN A 31 7.24 1.64 -12.36
N PRO A 32 7.30 1.20 -13.63
CA PRO A 32 8.19 0.12 -14.06
C PRO A 32 9.67 0.32 -13.69
N GLU A 33 10.18 1.53 -13.83
CA GLU A 33 11.58 1.84 -13.49
C GLU A 33 11.85 1.70 -11.98
N ALA A 34 10.95 2.24 -11.14
CA ALA A 34 11.08 2.14 -9.70
C ALA A 34 10.86 0.69 -9.22
N ALA A 35 9.94 -0.04 -9.84
CA ALA A 35 9.71 -1.45 -9.55
C ALA A 35 10.96 -2.29 -9.83
N ALA A 36 11.64 -2.06 -10.96
CA ALA A 36 12.88 -2.76 -11.30
C ALA A 36 14.00 -2.50 -10.27
N ILE A 37 14.18 -1.24 -9.87
CA ILE A 37 15.18 -0.86 -8.86
C ILE A 37 14.88 -1.54 -7.51
N ILE A 38 13.61 -1.50 -7.07
CA ILE A 38 13.21 -2.09 -5.79
C ILE A 38 13.33 -3.62 -5.84
N ALA A 39 12.99 -4.25 -6.95
CA ALA A 39 13.12 -5.70 -7.13
C ALA A 39 14.59 -6.16 -7.00
N GLU A 40 15.52 -5.39 -7.54
CA GLU A 40 16.95 -5.69 -7.48
C GLU A 40 17.53 -5.44 -6.08
N GLN A 41 17.25 -4.26 -5.49
CA GLN A 41 17.90 -3.81 -4.26
C GLN A 41 17.18 -4.23 -2.98
N GLY A 42 15.88 -4.56 -3.07
CA GLY A 42 15.00 -4.73 -1.93
C GLY A 42 14.54 -3.37 -1.37
N LEU A 43 13.67 -3.43 -0.36
CA LEU A 43 13.26 -2.25 0.41
C LEU A 43 14.21 -2.06 1.60
N VAL A 44 14.67 -0.83 1.78
CA VAL A 44 15.55 -0.46 2.90
C VAL A 44 14.76 0.37 3.89
N LEU A 45 14.50 -0.21 5.06
CA LEU A 45 13.79 0.44 6.17
C LEU A 45 14.81 0.85 7.23
N THR A 46 14.84 2.14 7.58
CA THR A 46 15.63 2.64 8.72
C THR A 46 14.67 3.04 9.83
N ARG A 47 14.74 2.35 10.97
CA ARG A 47 13.89 2.54 12.14
C ARG A 47 14.75 2.62 13.40
N GLY A 48 14.58 3.68 14.21
CA GLY A 48 15.40 3.88 15.41
C GLY A 48 16.91 3.86 15.15
N GLY A 49 17.34 4.31 13.96
CA GLY A 49 18.74 4.27 13.52
C GLY A 49 19.22 2.91 12.99
N GLN A 50 18.43 1.87 13.09
CA GLN A 50 18.77 0.55 12.55
C GLN A 50 18.26 0.39 11.12
N ARG A 51 19.13 -0.11 10.23
CA ARG A 51 18.85 -0.35 8.83
C ARG A 51 18.54 -1.83 8.59
N GLN A 52 17.39 -2.11 7.98
CA GLN A 52 16.97 -3.45 7.57
C GLN A 52 16.70 -3.47 6.07
N VAL A 53 17.17 -4.49 5.38
CA VAL A 53 16.83 -4.75 3.97
C VAL A 53 15.78 -5.85 3.95
N VAL A 54 14.64 -5.57 3.33
CA VAL A 54 13.51 -6.52 3.15
C VAL A 54 13.47 -6.92 1.69
N ARG A 55 13.36 -8.23 1.44
CA ARG A 55 13.30 -8.81 0.08
C ARG A 55 12.11 -9.76 -0.12
N GLU A 56 11.43 -10.13 0.95
CA GLU A 56 10.34 -11.10 0.99
C GLU A 56 9.01 -10.45 0.59
N PHE A 57 8.95 -9.94 -0.66
CA PHE A 57 7.74 -9.35 -1.28
C PHE A 57 7.79 -9.56 -2.79
N ARG A 58 6.67 -9.32 -3.46
CA ARG A 58 6.58 -9.21 -4.91
C ARG A 58 6.38 -7.76 -5.31
N ILE A 59 6.90 -7.35 -6.47
CA ILE A 59 6.67 -6.02 -7.03
C ILE A 59 6.54 -6.11 -8.54
N PHE A 60 5.57 -5.39 -9.09
CA PHE A 60 5.25 -5.38 -10.51
C PHE A 60 5.13 -3.95 -11.02
N GLY A 61 5.41 -3.78 -12.32
CA GLY A 61 5.34 -2.50 -13.01
C GLY A 61 3.95 -2.15 -13.56
N SER A 62 2.96 -3.04 -13.42
CA SER A 62 1.60 -2.78 -13.89
C SER A 62 0.54 -3.40 -12.97
N THR A 63 -0.66 -2.81 -13.01
CA THR A 63 -1.84 -3.30 -12.27
C THR A 63 -2.26 -4.68 -12.74
N GLU A 64 -2.21 -4.97 -14.04
CA GLU A 64 -2.57 -6.26 -14.62
C GLU A 64 -1.71 -7.38 -14.05
N GLN A 65 -0.39 -7.19 -13.99
CA GLN A 65 0.54 -8.17 -13.43
C GLN A 65 0.24 -8.45 -11.95
N VAL A 66 -0.12 -7.41 -11.19
CA VAL A 66 -0.53 -7.60 -9.79
C VAL A 66 -1.82 -8.41 -9.71
N LEU A 67 -2.84 -8.07 -10.50
CA LEU A 67 -4.10 -8.80 -10.50
C LEU A 67 -3.95 -10.26 -10.95
N ASP A 68 -3.01 -10.55 -11.85
CA ASP A 68 -2.67 -11.93 -12.25
C ASP A 68 -2.01 -12.71 -11.11
N ALA A 69 -1.29 -12.04 -10.23
CA ALA A 69 -0.61 -12.63 -9.09
C ALA A 69 -1.50 -12.81 -7.84
N GLY A 70 -2.76 -12.28 -7.88
CA GLY A 70 -3.74 -12.38 -6.77
C GLY A 70 -4.23 -13.81 -6.50
N PRO A 71 -5.28 -13.98 -5.71
CA PRO A 71 -6.09 -12.93 -5.08
C PRO A 71 -5.43 -12.29 -3.85
N TYR A 72 -5.97 -11.13 -3.44
CA TYR A 72 -5.54 -10.36 -2.26
C TYR A 72 -6.69 -10.21 -1.25
N ASP A 73 -6.37 -10.15 0.04
CA ASP A 73 -7.35 -9.86 1.09
C ASP A 73 -7.72 -8.37 1.09
N VAL A 74 -6.75 -7.50 0.81
CA VAL A 74 -6.93 -6.05 0.76
C VAL A 74 -5.90 -5.40 -0.16
N ALA A 75 -6.32 -4.35 -0.86
CA ALA A 75 -5.42 -3.40 -1.52
C ALA A 75 -5.26 -2.14 -0.66
N VAL A 76 -4.03 -1.70 -0.43
CA VAL A 76 -3.70 -0.50 0.35
C VAL A 76 -3.29 0.60 -0.60
N VAL A 77 -4.15 1.62 -0.73
CA VAL A 77 -3.94 2.74 -1.64
C VAL A 77 -3.11 3.81 -0.93
N VAL A 78 -1.89 4.02 -1.42
CA VAL A 78 -0.90 4.95 -0.86
C VAL A 78 -0.31 5.88 -1.93
N LEU A 79 -1.04 6.06 -3.02
CA LEU A 79 -0.72 7.01 -4.08
C LEU A 79 -0.86 8.45 -3.59
N LYS A 80 -0.26 9.38 -4.30
CA LYS A 80 -0.62 10.79 -4.16
C LYS A 80 -2.02 11.02 -4.75
N SER A 81 -2.80 11.91 -4.14
CA SER A 81 -4.22 12.11 -4.50
C SER A 81 -4.44 12.42 -5.99
N PHE A 82 -3.50 13.10 -6.63
CA PHE A 82 -3.61 13.43 -8.06
C PHE A 82 -3.42 12.22 -9.01
N ASP A 83 -2.82 11.12 -8.53
CA ASP A 83 -2.64 9.88 -9.30
C ASP A 83 -3.86 8.95 -9.18
N THR A 84 -4.71 9.15 -8.18
CA THR A 84 -5.85 8.27 -7.86
C THR A 84 -6.87 8.16 -8.99
N PRO A 85 -7.28 9.23 -9.69
CA PRO A 85 -8.23 9.10 -10.80
C PRO A 85 -7.75 8.21 -11.92
N GLY A 86 -6.52 8.41 -12.40
CA GLY A 86 -5.94 7.59 -13.48
C GLY A 86 -5.74 6.14 -13.08
N PHE A 87 -5.35 5.88 -11.83
CA PHE A 87 -5.29 4.52 -11.29
C PHE A 87 -6.67 3.85 -11.29
N LEU A 88 -7.71 4.52 -10.82
CA LEU A 88 -9.07 3.98 -10.79
C LEU A 88 -9.63 3.71 -12.19
N GLU A 89 -9.37 4.58 -13.16
CA GLU A 89 -9.77 4.35 -14.55
C GLU A 89 -9.13 3.08 -15.11
N SER A 90 -7.82 2.92 -14.94
CA SER A 90 -7.11 1.73 -15.38
C SER A 90 -7.59 0.46 -14.66
N LEU A 91 -7.86 0.56 -13.35
CA LEU A 91 -8.30 -0.56 -12.52
C LEU A 91 -9.69 -1.06 -12.93
N VAL A 92 -10.67 -0.15 -13.08
CA VAL A 92 -12.03 -0.47 -13.48
C VAL A 92 -12.07 -1.04 -14.90
N ALA A 93 -11.22 -0.53 -15.81
CA ALA A 93 -11.11 -1.03 -17.19
C ALA A 93 -10.68 -2.50 -17.28
N THR A 94 -10.06 -3.06 -16.24
CA THR A 94 -9.69 -4.48 -16.22
C THR A 94 -10.90 -5.42 -16.16
N GLY A 95 -12.06 -4.94 -15.67
CA GLY A 95 -13.29 -5.73 -15.49
C GLY A 95 -13.14 -6.87 -14.49
N ARG A 96 -12.09 -6.89 -13.67
CA ARG A 96 -11.81 -7.95 -12.72
C ARG A 96 -12.48 -7.71 -11.37
N GLU A 97 -12.68 -8.77 -10.61
CA GLU A 97 -13.06 -8.67 -9.22
C GLU A 97 -11.91 -8.08 -8.40
N LEU A 98 -12.24 -7.08 -7.59
CA LEU A 98 -11.27 -6.29 -6.82
C LEU A 98 -11.42 -6.57 -5.32
N PRO A 99 -10.31 -6.62 -4.58
CA PRO A 99 -10.34 -6.69 -3.11
C PRO A 99 -10.90 -5.40 -2.50
N ALA A 100 -11.21 -5.43 -1.21
CA ALA A 100 -11.45 -4.20 -0.45
C ALA A 100 -10.22 -3.29 -0.52
N MET A 101 -10.45 -1.96 -0.51
CA MET A 101 -9.40 -0.95 -0.64
C MET A 101 -9.27 -0.12 0.63
N LEU A 102 -8.15 -0.26 1.32
CA LEU A 102 -7.78 0.59 2.44
C LEU A 102 -7.09 1.84 1.90
N SER A 103 -7.72 3.01 2.05
CA SER A 103 -7.09 4.30 1.74
C SER A 103 -6.25 4.77 2.93
N LEU A 104 -4.96 4.93 2.71
CA LEU A 104 -4.02 5.58 3.64
C LEU A 104 -3.46 6.87 3.06
N GLN A 105 -4.19 7.46 2.13
CA GLN A 105 -3.79 8.69 1.45
C GLN A 105 -4.09 9.92 2.31
N ASN A 106 -3.29 10.96 2.11
CA ASN A 106 -3.58 12.27 2.71
C ASN A 106 -4.76 12.95 2.02
N GLY A 107 -5.55 13.69 2.79
CA GLY A 107 -6.73 14.43 2.31
C GLY A 107 -8.03 13.67 2.53
N VAL A 108 -9.16 14.32 2.29
CA VAL A 108 -10.51 13.82 2.58
C VAL A 108 -11.33 13.50 1.32
N ALA A 109 -10.74 13.64 0.14
CA ALA A 109 -11.43 13.47 -1.13
C ALA A 109 -11.21 12.07 -1.75
N ASN A 110 -10.23 11.31 -1.25
CA ASN A 110 -9.85 10.04 -1.87
C ASN A 110 -10.88 8.93 -1.61
N GLU A 111 -11.36 8.80 -0.37
CA GLU A 111 -12.34 7.78 -0.01
C GLU A 111 -13.67 7.96 -0.76
N PRO A 112 -14.26 9.18 -0.86
CA PRO A 112 -15.44 9.41 -1.70
C PRO A 112 -15.21 9.04 -3.17
N LEU A 113 -14.04 9.36 -3.73
CA LEU A 113 -13.69 9.02 -5.11
C LEU A 113 -13.59 7.50 -5.31
N LEU A 114 -12.95 6.79 -4.38
CA LEU A 114 -12.89 5.33 -4.39
C LEU A 114 -14.29 4.72 -4.29
N ALA A 115 -15.13 5.22 -3.36
CA ALA A 115 -16.48 4.72 -3.13
C ALA A 115 -17.42 4.92 -4.34
N ASP A 116 -17.30 6.06 -5.03
CA ASP A 116 -18.06 6.34 -6.25
C ASP A 116 -17.76 5.34 -7.38
N ARG A 117 -16.51 4.91 -7.48
CA ARG A 117 -16.06 4.03 -8.56
C ARG A 117 -16.15 2.54 -8.24
N LEU A 118 -15.99 2.15 -6.98
CA LEU A 118 -15.85 0.75 -6.56
C LEU A 118 -17.00 0.26 -5.68
N GLY A 119 -17.81 1.16 -5.15
CA GLY A 119 -18.82 0.88 -4.12
C GLY A 119 -18.27 1.18 -2.71
N ALA A 120 -19.13 1.75 -1.86
CA ALA A 120 -18.75 2.17 -0.51
C ALA A 120 -18.39 0.99 0.41
N ASP A 121 -18.98 -0.16 0.17
CA ASP A 121 -18.71 -1.41 0.88
C ASP A 121 -17.32 -1.98 0.63
N LYS A 122 -16.65 -1.55 -0.44
CA LYS A 122 -15.28 -1.93 -0.77
C LYS A 122 -14.23 -0.95 -0.22
N VAL A 123 -14.62 0.17 0.37
CA VAL A 123 -13.67 1.20 0.81
C VAL A 123 -13.52 1.20 2.32
N ILE A 124 -12.27 1.12 2.77
CA ILE A 124 -11.88 1.21 4.18
C ILE A 124 -11.11 2.51 4.35
N SER A 125 -11.61 3.38 5.22
CA SER A 125 -10.92 4.63 5.54
C SER A 125 -9.83 4.40 6.58
N GLY A 126 -8.65 4.95 6.33
CA GLY A 126 -7.54 4.88 7.27
C GLY A 126 -6.71 6.16 7.28
N THR A 127 -5.86 6.29 8.26
CA THR A 127 -4.96 7.43 8.40
C THR A 127 -3.59 6.97 8.90
N VAL A 128 -2.54 7.63 8.42
CA VAL A 128 -1.16 7.42 8.87
C VAL A 128 -0.66 8.71 9.49
N THR A 129 -0.25 8.63 10.75
CA THR A 129 0.33 9.76 11.48
C THR A 129 1.84 9.64 11.67
N THR A 130 2.42 8.47 11.35
CA THR A 130 3.87 8.26 11.33
C THR A 130 4.52 9.09 10.23
N ALA A 131 5.54 9.87 10.58
CA ALA A 131 6.34 10.61 9.61
C ALA A 131 7.43 9.71 9.02
N VAL A 132 7.48 9.64 7.69
CA VAL A 132 8.41 8.79 6.94
C VAL A 132 9.09 9.59 5.87
N GLY A 133 10.42 9.69 5.94
CA GLY A 133 11.27 10.25 4.90
C GLY A 133 11.57 9.22 3.81
N LYS A 134 11.76 9.69 2.57
CA LYS A 134 12.13 8.85 1.41
C LYS A 134 13.40 9.42 0.75
N PRO A 135 14.60 9.04 1.22
CA PRO A 135 15.86 9.55 0.66
C PRO A 135 16.15 9.02 -0.76
N GLY A 136 15.54 7.91 -1.16
CA GLY A 136 15.71 7.33 -2.49
C GLY A 136 14.63 6.32 -2.83
N ILE A 137 14.69 5.76 -4.04
CA ILE A 137 13.76 4.69 -4.47
C ILE A 137 13.98 3.46 -3.58
N GLY A 138 12.91 2.93 -3.01
CA GLY A 138 12.96 1.76 -2.12
C GLY A 138 13.62 2.01 -0.76
N GLN A 139 13.97 3.27 -0.43
CA GLN A 139 14.60 3.61 0.84
C GLN A 139 13.69 4.51 1.66
N VAL A 140 13.45 4.13 2.92
CA VAL A 140 12.59 4.89 3.83
C VAL A 140 13.22 4.99 5.22
N ILE A 141 12.97 6.12 5.87
CA ILE A 141 13.43 6.43 7.22
C ILE A 141 12.21 6.79 8.07
N GLU A 142 12.01 6.07 9.17
CA GLU A 142 11.05 6.44 10.20
C GLU A 142 11.57 7.67 10.95
N GLU A 143 11.01 8.84 10.65
CA GLU A 143 11.41 10.11 11.30
C GLU A 143 10.71 10.29 12.65
N LYS A 144 9.42 9.92 12.70
CA LYS A 144 8.64 9.99 13.93
C LYS A 144 7.56 8.93 13.94
N ARG A 145 7.74 7.89 14.74
CA ARG A 145 6.75 6.84 14.94
C ARG A 145 5.53 7.37 15.69
N ARG A 146 4.33 7.12 15.14
CA ARG A 146 3.04 7.43 15.78
C ARG A 146 2.06 6.28 15.62
N GLY A 147 1.49 6.04 14.40
CA GLY A 147 0.59 4.91 14.18
C GLY A 147 -0.20 5.00 12.88
N VAL A 148 -1.03 3.98 12.72
CA VAL A 148 -2.04 3.85 11.67
C VAL A 148 -3.40 3.71 12.35
N GLY A 149 -4.37 4.54 11.95
CA GLY A 149 -5.77 4.40 12.36
C GLY A 149 -6.60 3.81 11.22
N ILE A 150 -7.58 2.97 11.54
CA ILE A 150 -8.51 2.37 10.58
C ILE A 150 -9.92 2.53 11.10
N ALA A 151 -10.87 2.93 10.22
CA ALA A 151 -12.28 2.97 10.56
C ALA A 151 -12.82 1.56 10.83
N THR A 152 -13.50 1.38 11.95
CA THR A 152 -13.94 0.07 12.46
C THR A 152 -15.25 -0.43 11.85
N THR A 153 -15.80 0.29 10.88
CA THR A 153 -17.09 -0.05 10.24
C THR A 153 -17.01 -1.18 9.21
N HIS A 154 -15.80 -1.52 8.74
CA HIS A 154 -15.62 -2.56 7.73
C HIS A 154 -15.27 -3.91 8.38
N PRO A 155 -15.77 -5.07 7.87
CA PRO A 155 -15.52 -6.40 8.43
C PRO A 155 -14.04 -6.78 8.58
N LEU A 156 -13.16 -6.25 7.72
CA LEU A 156 -11.72 -6.51 7.79
C LEU A 156 -10.96 -5.64 8.81
N ALA A 157 -11.62 -4.67 9.47
CA ALA A 157 -10.93 -3.68 10.31
C ALA A 157 -10.13 -4.32 11.46
N GLU A 158 -10.69 -5.31 12.15
CA GLU A 158 -9.99 -5.99 13.24
C GLU A 158 -8.75 -6.75 12.77
N GLN A 159 -8.85 -7.46 11.63
CA GLN A 159 -7.73 -8.19 11.05
C GLN A 159 -6.62 -7.24 10.59
N LEU A 160 -7.00 -6.10 9.99
CA LEU A 160 -6.06 -5.07 9.56
C LEU A 160 -5.35 -4.42 10.74
N LEU A 161 -6.08 -4.09 11.81
CA LEU A 161 -5.49 -3.55 13.04
C LEU A 161 -4.52 -4.54 13.68
N ALA A 162 -4.87 -5.83 13.72
CA ALA A 162 -3.97 -6.87 14.23
C ALA A 162 -2.70 -7.04 13.38
N ALA A 163 -2.79 -6.87 12.07
CA ALA A 163 -1.63 -6.97 11.17
C ALA A 163 -0.72 -5.73 11.24
N LEU A 164 -1.28 -4.52 11.51
CA LEU A 164 -0.57 -3.25 11.50
C LEU A 164 0.02 -2.83 12.86
N ASN A 165 -0.27 -3.55 13.93
CA ASN A 165 0.27 -3.36 15.29
C ASN A 165 1.31 -4.42 15.62
#